data_27994eea082b7edcbf827362e3c316a1
#
_entry.id   27994eea082b7edcbf827362e3c316a1
#
_cell.length_a   1.000
_cell.length_b   1.000
_cell.length_c   1.000
_cell.angle_alpha   90.00
_cell.angle_beta   90.00
_cell.angle_gamma   90.00
#
_symmetry.space_group_name_H-M   'P 1'
#
loop_
_entity.id
_entity.type
_entity.pdbx_description
1 polymer ?
#
loop_
_entity_poly.entity_id
_entity_poly.type
_entity_poly.pdbx_seq_one_letter_code
_entity_poly.pdbx_strand_id
1 'polypeptide(L)'
;MAPTATQAYEQAGHGESVVGWKLDQDQRKELLQQFPPRYANVVADHVTLRSGASPHAPLPDETHGEIVGRADDGEGVEALVVQLGGTTDRPGGGTYHITWSLGPGRKAQESNDVLASEPWTMFDLPMPVKLAPERWPRGS
;
A
#
# COMPACT_ATOMS: atom_id res chain seq x y z
N MET A 1 22.82 -3.64 8.42
CA MET A 1 21.60 -4.47 8.34
C MET A 1 20.39 -3.56 8.12
N ALA A 2 19.56 -3.87 7.15
CA ALA A 2 18.38 -3.07 6.88
C ALA A 2 17.34 -3.25 8.00
N PRO A 3 16.61 -2.20 8.38
CA PRO A 3 15.61 -2.28 9.43
C PRO A 3 14.34 -3.01 8.98
N THR A 4 13.61 -3.55 9.95
CA THR A 4 12.25 -4.03 9.69
C THR A 4 11.32 -2.84 9.40
N ALA A 5 10.08 -3.12 8.95
CA ALA A 5 9.10 -2.06 8.70
C ALA A 5 8.87 -1.20 9.95
N THR A 6 8.72 -1.81 11.12
CA THR A 6 8.52 -1.07 12.37
C THR A 6 9.72 -0.18 12.69
N GLN A 7 10.94 -0.69 12.55
CA GLN A 7 12.16 0.07 12.80
C GLN A 7 12.32 1.22 11.79
N ALA A 8 12.05 0.94 10.51
CA ALA A 8 12.12 1.96 9.47
C ALA A 8 11.09 3.08 9.73
N TYR A 9 9.90 2.73 10.18
CA TYR A 9 8.88 3.71 10.56
C TYR A 9 9.38 4.61 11.69
N GLU A 10 9.95 4.03 12.75
CA GLU A 10 10.47 4.78 13.90
C GLU A 10 11.65 5.69 13.53
N GLN A 11 12.48 5.26 12.59
CA GLN A 11 13.68 5.97 12.16
C GLN A 11 13.44 6.93 10.99
N ALA A 12 12.20 7.08 10.54
CA ALA A 12 11.90 7.79 9.31
C ALA A 12 12.16 9.30 9.37
N GLY A 13 12.20 9.89 10.55
CA GLY A 13 12.39 11.33 10.70
C GLY A 13 11.19 12.13 10.18
N HIS A 14 11.45 13.36 9.73
CA HIS A 14 10.40 14.26 9.24
C HIS A 14 10.84 14.93 7.95
N GLY A 15 9.90 15.11 7.01
CA GLY A 15 10.17 15.76 5.73
C GLY A 15 9.04 15.58 4.74
N GLU A 16 9.37 15.66 3.47
CA GLU A 16 8.41 15.60 2.37
C GLU A 16 8.50 14.29 1.58
N SER A 17 9.10 13.25 2.16
CA SER A 17 9.24 11.95 1.49
C SER A 17 8.22 10.93 1.98
N VAL A 18 7.99 9.92 1.15
CA VAL A 18 7.21 8.74 1.50
C VAL A 18 8.16 7.54 1.50
N VAL A 19 8.08 6.72 2.53
CA VAL A 19 8.78 5.43 2.59
C VAL A 19 7.74 4.32 2.45
N GLY A 20 8.06 3.33 1.65
CA GLY A 20 7.18 2.20 1.46
C GLY A 20 7.74 1.23 0.44
N TRP A 21 6.87 0.64 -0.34
CA TRP A 21 7.23 -0.37 -1.31
C TRP A 21 6.53 -0.11 -2.63
N LYS A 22 7.28 -0.22 -3.72
CA LYS A 22 6.70 -0.21 -5.06
C LYS A 22 6.35 -1.63 -5.48
N LEU A 23 5.24 -1.77 -6.17
CA LEU A 23 4.79 -3.05 -6.70
C LEU A 23 5.68 -3.45 -7.87
N ASP A 24 6.10 -4.74 -7.92
CA ASP A 24 6.85 -5.27 -9.04
C ASP A 24 6.07 -5.11 -10.34
N GLN A 25 6.71 -4.54 -11.37
CA GLN A 25 6.00 -4.16 -12.60
C GLN A 25 5.52 -5.35 -13.43
N ASP A 26 6.28 -6.43 -13.46
CA ASP A 26 5.86 -7.62 -14.18
C ASP A 26 4.69 -8.29 -13.46
N GLN A 27 4.77 -8.39 -12.15
CA GLN A 27 3.68 -8.95 -11.36
C GLN A 27 2.44 -8.05 -11.39
N ARG A 28 2.62 -6.73 -11.46
CA ARG A 28 1.50 -5.79 -11.57
C ARG A 28 0.58 -6.13 -12.73
N LYS A 29 1.15 -6.48 -13.88
CA LYS A 29 0.36 -6.85 -15.06
C LYS A 29 -0.49 -8.08 -14.78
N GLU A 30 0.08 -9.09 -14.15
CA GLU A 30 -0.65 -10.31 -13.77
C GLU A 30 -1.74 -10.03 -12.75
N LEU A 31 -1.44 -9.20 -11.76
CA LEU A 31 -2.39 -8.86 -10.70
C LEU A 31 -3.57 -8.04 -11.25
N LEU A 32 -3.34 -7.15 -12.21
CA LEU A 32 -4.41 -6.39 -12.84
C LEU A 32 -5.35 -7.28 -13.66
N GLN A 33 -4.85 -8.39 -14.18
CA GLN A 33 -5.69 -9.39 -14.85
C GLN A 33 -6.49 -10.22 -13.83
N GLN A 34 -5.85 -10.56 -12.71
CA GLN A 34 -6.47 -11.37 -11.65
C GLN A 34 -7.49 -10.56 -10.85
N PHE A 35 -7.21 -9.29 -10.61
CA PHE A 35 -8.09 -8.36 -9.90
C PHE A 35 -8.40 -7.18 -10.83
N PRO A 36 -9.32 -7.34 -11.79
CA PRO A 36 -9.65 -6.25 -12.70
C PRO A 36 -10.07 -5.00 -11.94
N PRO A 37 -9.50 -3.83 -12.26
CA PRO A 37 -9.87 -2.60 -11.59
C PRO A 37 -11.34 -2.25 -11.80
N ARG A 38 -12.01 -1.83 -10.74
CA ARG A 38 -13.45 -1.50 -10.79
C ARG A 38 -13.72 -0.09 -11.30
N TYR A 39 -12.71 0.78 -11.21
CA TYR A 39 -12.85 2.19 -11.60
C TYR A 39 -11.84 2.54 -12.67
N ALA A 40 -12.10 3.64 -13.40
CA ALA A 40 -11.36 3.98 -14.61
C ALA A 40 -9.90 4.38 -14.38
N ASN A 41 -9.60 5.00 -13.24
CA ASN A 41 -8.24 5.47 -12.95
C ASN A 41 -7.49 4.38 -12.20
N VAL A 42 -6.66 3.63 -12.92
CA VAL A 42 -5.86 2.54 -12.35
C VAL A 42 -4.64 3.13 -11.65
N VAL A 43 -4.47 2.82 -10.37
CA VAL A 43 -3.30 3.22 -9.58
C VAL A 43 -2.34 2.04 -9.43
N ALA A 44 -2.67 1.06 -8.60
CA ALA A 44 -1.94 -0.21 -8.48
C ALA A 44 -0.42 0.01 -8.44
N ASP A 45 0.06 0.90 -7.55
CA ASP A 45 1.43 1.39 -7.62
C ASP A 45 2.29 1.00 -6.41
N HIS A 46 1.78 1.17 -5.19
CA HIS A 46 2.64 1.04 -4.01
C HIS A 46 1.87 0.73 -2.74
N VAL A 47 2.64 0.29 -1.72
CA VAL A 47 2.21 0.21 -0.32
C VAL A 47 2.95 1.31 0.44
N THR A 48 2.24 2.15 1.19
CA THR A 48 2.86 3.19 2.00
C THR A 48 3.15 2.66 3.40
N LEU A 49 4.39 2.86 3.88
CA LEU A 49 4.75 2.65 5.27
C LEU A 49 4.53 3.94 6.06
N ARG A 50 5.15 5.03 5.61
CA ARG A 50 5.04 6.33 6.28
C ARG A 50 5.16 7.49 5.30
N SER A 51 4.22 8.43 5.38
CA SER A 51 4.27 9.69 4.66
C SER A 51 4.87 10.77 5.58
N GLY A 52 5.46 11.79 4.99
CA GLY A 52 6.09 12.87 5.76
C GLY A 52 7.44 12.46 6.37
N ALA A 53 8.14 11.53 5.72
CA ALA A 53 9.46 11.06 6.17
C ALA A 53 10.58 11.94 5.66
N SER A 54 11.75 11.85 6.33
CA SER A 54 12.97 12.50 5.88
C SER A 54 13.39 11.98 4.50
N PRO A 55 14.02 12.83 3.65
CA PRO A 55 14.58 12.36 2.38
C PRO A 55 15.74 11.38 2.55
N HIS A 56 16.22 11.19 3.78
CA HIS A 56 17.29 10.25 4.14
C HIS A 56 16.78 9.08 4.98
N ALA A 57 15.46 8.92 5.09
CA ALA A 57 14.86 7.85 5.89
C ALA A 57 15.34 6.47 5.43
N PRO A 58 15.63 5.54 6.35
CA PRO A 58 16.03 4.19 5.97
C PRO A 58 14.87 3.43 5.30
N LEU A 59 15.22 2.48 4.45
CA LEU A 59 14.24 1.64 3.78
C LEU A 59 14.02 0.35 4.59
N PRO A 60 12.77 -0.14 4.67
CA PRO A 60 12.51 -1.43 5.33
C PRO A 60 13.11 -2.59 4.52
N ASP A 61 13.33 -3.72 5.19
CA ASP A 61 13.98 -4.87 4.56
C ASP A 61 13.01 -5.90 3.95
N GLU A 62 11.72 -5.77 4.22
CA GLU A 62 10.75 -6.69 3.62
C GLU A 62 10.68 -6.48 2.12
N THR A 63 10.65 -7.58 1.35
CA THR A 63 10.56 -7.56 -0.11
C THR A 63 9.37 -8.35 -0.64
N HIS A 64 8.57 -8.88 0.24
CA HIS A 64 7.39 -9.68 -0.09
C HIS A 64 6.28 -9.39 0.90
N GLY A 65 5.06 -9.49 0.41
CA GLY A 65 3.86 -9.46 1.23
C GLY A 65 2.82 -10.38 0.63
N GLU A 66 1.61 -10.29 1.15
CA GLU A 66 0.48 -11.05 0.63
C GLU A 66 -0.73 -10.14 0.51
N ILE A 67 -1.40 -10.22 -0.63
CA ILE A 67 -2.69 -9.55 -0.81
C ILE A 67 -3.73 -10.46 -0.18
N VAL A 68 -4.42 -9.98 0.85
CA VAL A 68 -5.31 -10.79 1.67
C VAL A 68 -6.78 -10.37 1.59
N GLY A 69 -7.08 -9.25 0.95
CA GLY A 69 -8.47 -8.80 0.87
C GLY A 69 -8.65 -7.57 0.01
N ARG A 70 -9.89 -7.11 -0.06
CA ARG A 70 -10.30 -5.96 -0.87
C ARG A 70 -11.26 -5.08 -0.09
N ALA A 71 -11.09 -3.77 -0.24
CA ALA A 71 -12.04 -2.77 0.23
C ALA A 71 -12.52 -1.94 -0.97
N ASP A 72 -13.79 -1.60 -0.97
CA ASP A 72 -14.41 -0.79 -2.03
C ASP A 72 -15.59 -0.05 -1.38
N ASP A 73 -15.58 1.26 -1.44
CA ASP A 73 -16.66 2.06 -0.86
C ASP A 73 -17.90 2.14 -1.76
N GLY A 74 -17.83 1.55 -2.96
CA GLY A 74 -18.93 1.62 -3.93
C GLY A 74 -19.08 2.99 -4.59
N GLU A 75 -18.20 3.92 -4.30
CA GLU A 75 -18.28 5.31 -4.73
C GLU A 75 -16.99 5.84 -5.35
N GLY A 76 -16.11 4.95 -5.77
CA GLY A 76 -14.91 5.33 -6.52
C GLY A 76 -13.59 5.11 -5.83
N VAL A 77 -13.52 4.36 -4.72
CA VAL A 77 -12.25 3.99 -4.10
C VAL A 77 -12.19 2.49 -3.92
N GLU A 78 -11.23 1.86 -4.57
CA GLU A 78 -10.92 0.44 -4.45
C GLU A 78 -9.49 0.26 -3.97
N ALA A 79 -9.29 -0.57 -2.95
CA ALA A 79 -7.98 -0.87 -2.41
C ALA A 79 -7.84 -2.37 -2.16
N LEU A 80 -6.62 -2.89 -2.33
CA LEU A 80 -6.29 -4.26 -1.93
C LEU A 80 -5.55 -4.22 -0.61
N VAL A 81 -5.95 -5.04 0.34
CA VAL A 81 -5.34 -5.11 1.67
C VAL A 81 -4.12 -6.02 1.61
N VAL A 82 -3.02 -5.58 2.20
CA VAL A 82 -1.74 -6.29 2.16
C VAL A 82 -1.31 -6.68 3.57
N GLN A 83 -0.83 -7.90 3.70
CA GLN A 83 -0.16 -8.38 4.91
C GLN A 83 1.34 -8.31 4.69
N LEU A 84 2.04 -7.65 5.59
CA LEU A 84 3.49 -7.46 5.57
C LEU A 84 4.06 -7.78 6.94
N GLY A 85 5.11 -8.60 6.99
CA GLY A 85 5.69 -8.97 8.27
C GLY A 85 4.72 -9.69 9.20
N GLY A 86 3.74 -10.40 8.63
CA GLY A 86 2.76 -11.15 9.40
C GLY A 86 1.58 -10.34 9.92
N THR A 87 1.43 -9.08 9.50
CA THR A 87 0.34 -8.21 9.96
C THR A 87 -0.22 -7.34 8.83
N THR A 88 -1.51 -7.02 8.93
CA THR A 88 -2.12 -6.00 8.08
C THR A 88 -2.08 -4.63 8.76
N ASP A 89 -1.71 -4.56 10.04
CA ASP A 89 -1.64 -3.30 10.78
C ASP A 89 -0.37 -2.53 10.43
N ARG A 90 -0.53 -1.34 9.90
CA ARG A 90 0.59 -0.48 9.57
C ARG A 90 1.11 0.22 10.83
N PRO A 91 2.42 0.29 11.04
CA PRO A 91 2.98 1.07 12.15
C PRO A 91 2.46 2.51 12.11
N GLY A 92 2.10 3.04 13.27
CA GLY A 92 1.56 4.39 13.39
C GLY A 92 0.07 4.50 13.13
N GLY A 93 -0.58 3.41 12.72
CA GLY A 93 -2.02 3.36 12.49
C GLY A 93 -2.40 3.09 11.05
N GLY A 94 -3.59 2.57 10.85
CA GLY A 94 -4.12 2.23 9.55
C GLY A 94 -3.79 0.81 9.13
N THR A 95 -4.11 0.50 7.87
CA THR A 95 -4.00 -0.84 7.30
C THR A 95 -3.08 -0.78 6.08
N TYR A 96 -2.15 -1.71 5.96
CA TYR A 96 -1.33 -1.82 4.75
C TYR A 96 -2.23 -2.09 3.55
N HIS A 97 -2.05 -1.32 2.49
CA HIS A 97 -2.89 -1.47 1.29
C HIS A 97 -2.19 -0.93 0.05
N ILE A 98 -2.70 -1.38 -1.10
CA ILE A 98 -2.39 -0.79 -2.40
C ILE A 98 -3.68 -0.14 -2.88
N THR A 99 -3.70 1.18 -3.09
CA THR A 99 -4.83 1.80 -3.78
C THR A 99 -4.87 1.22 -5.18
N TRP A 100 -5.99 0.58 -5.54
CA TRP A 100 -6.07 -0.19 -6.77
C TRP A 100 -6.63 0.61 -7.92
N SER A 101 -7.79 1.20 -7.74
CA SER A 101 -8.40 2.05 -8.75
C SER A 101 -9.27 3.13 -8.12
N LEU A 102 -9.45 4.23 -8.86
CA LEU A 102 -10.18 5.40 -8.40
C LEU A 102 -11.18 5.85 -9.46
N GLY A 103 -12.36 6.27 -9.01
CA GLY A 103 -13.33 6.94 -9.85
C GLY A 103 -13.01 8.41 -10.02
N PRO A 104 -13.80 9.13 -10.83
CA PRO A 104 -13.57 10.55 -11.07
C PRO A 104 -13.57 11.37 -9.77
N GLY A 105 -12.58 12.25 -9.61
CA GLY A 105 -12.49 13.14 -8.48
C GLY A 105 -12.05 12.50 -7.16
N ARG A 106 -11.80 11.20 -7.13
CA ARG A 106 -11.35 10.52 -5.92
C ARG A 106 -9.82 10.48 -5.88
N LYS A 107 -9.27 10.40 -4.66
CA LYS A 107 -7.81 10.45 -4.42
C LYS A 107 -7.34 9.21 -3.68
N ALA A 108 -6.09 8.81 -3.94
CA ALA A 108 -5.51 7.60 -3.35
C ALA A 108 -5.53 7.62 -1.81
N GLN A 109 -5.29 8.77 -1.20
CA GLN A 109 -5.28 8.90 0.26
C GLN A 109 -6.66 8.64 0.90
N GLU A 110 -7.75 8.70 0.14
CA GLU A 110 -9.07 8.36 0.64
C GLU A 110 -9.20 6.87 0.97
N SER A 111 -8.31 6.02 0.45
CA SER A 111 -8.26 4.60 0.83
C SER A 111 -8.06 4.41 2.32
N ASN A 112 -7.33 5.31 2.98
CA ASN A 112 -7.13 5.25 4.43
C ASN A 112 -8.46 5.39 5.18
N ASP A 113 -9.31 6.32 4.73
CA ASP A 113 -10.62 6.55 5.34
C ASP A 113 -11.56 5.37 5.10
N VAL A 114 -11.54 4.81 3.91
CA VAL A 114 -12.36 3.65 3.56
C VAL A 114 -12.00 2.46 4.45
N LEU A 115 -10.69 2.17 4.59
CA LEU A 115 -10.23 1.06 5.42
C LEU A 115 -10.47 1.28 6.91
N ALA A 116 -10.54 2.53 7.36
CA ALA A 116 -10.81 2.86 8.76
C ALA A 116 -12.30 2.75 9.10
N SER A 117 -13.19 3.05 8.14
CA SER A 117 -14.62 3.18 8.39
C SER A 117 -15.46 1.98 7.92
N GLU A 118 -14.95 1.17 7.00
CA GLU A 118 -15.70 0.07 6.42
C GLU A 118 -14.95 -1.25 6.53
N PRO A 119 -15.67 -2.36 6.74
CA PRO A 119 -15.04 -3.68 6.73
C PRO A 119 -14.55 -4.01 5.33
N TRP A 120 -13.41 -4.69 5.24
CA TRP A 120 -12.92 -5.19 3.97
C TRP A 120 -13.19 -6.69 3.88
N THR A 121 -13.29 -7.18 2.63
CA THR A 121 -13.57 -8.59 2.36
C THR A 121 -12.27 -9.36 2.30
N MET A 122 -12.15 -10.40 3.14
CA MET A 122 -10.98 -11.28 3.14
C MET A 122 -11.08 -12.26 1.97
N PHE A 123 -9.96 -12.47 1.27
CA PHE A 123 -9.87 -13.50 0.24
C PHE A 123 -9.64 -14.88 0.87
N ASP A 124 -10.17 -15.93 0.22
CA ASP A 124 -9.98 -17.30 0.67
C ASP A 124 -8.50 -17.72 0.62
N LEU A 125 -7.77 -17.27 -0.40
CA LEU A 125 -6.37 -17.59 -0.60
C LEU A 125 -5.56 -16.31 -0.70
N PRO A 126 -4.57 -16.10 0.18
CA PRO A 126 -3.65 -14.98 0.06
C PRO A 126 -2.86 -15.07 -1.25
N MET A 127 -2.60 -13.93 -1.87
CA MET A 127 -1.83 -13.84 -3.10
C MET A 127 -0.47 -13.22 -2.80
N PRO A 128 0.63 -13.99 -2.94
CA PRO A 128 1.97 -13.43 -2.74
C PRO A 128 2.25 -12.26 -3.68
N VAL A 129 2.89 -11.22 -3.16
CA VAL A 129 3.23 -10.03 -3.95
C VAL A 129 4.68 -9.65 -3.69
N LYS A 130 5.42 -9.36 -4.77
CA LYS A 130 6.78 -8.85 -4.71
C LYS A 130 6.75 -7.35 -4.54
N LEU A 131 7.52 -6.86 -3.58
CA LEU A 131 7.54 -5.45 -3.21
C LEU A 131 8.99 -4.97 -3.15
N ALA A 132 9.24 -3.76 -3.69
CA ALA A 132 10.56 -3.15 -3.66
C ALA A 132 10.57 -1.99 -2.68
N PRO A 133 11.32 -2.07 -1.57
CA PRO A 133 11.43 -0.94 -0.66
C PRO A 133 11.97 0.28 -1.40
N GLU A 134 11.29 1.41 -1.27
CA GLU A 134 11.67 2.65 -1.95
C GLU A 134 11.26 3.87 -1.13
N ARG A 135 11.86 4.98 -1.49
CA ARG A 135 11.55 6.30 -0.95
C ARG A 135 11.31 7.23 -2.13
N TRP A 136 10.23 8.01 -2.06
CA TRP A 136 9.88 8.95 -3.15
C TRP A 136 9.33 10.24 -2.56
N PRO A 137 9.39 11.36 -3.34
CA PRO A 137 8.80 12.62 -2.87
C PRO A 137 7.28 12.50 -2.74
N ARG A 138 6.74 13.13 -1.70
CA ARG A 138 5.29 13.16 -1.49
C ARG A 138 4.63 13.98 -2.60
N GLY A 139 3.51 13.46 -3.13
CA GLY A 139 2.75 14.13 -4.17
C GLY A 139 3.23 13.86 -5.59
N SER A 140 4.20 12.95 -5.77
CA SER A 140 4.66 12.59 -7.10
C SER A 140 4.03 11.31 -7.60
#